data_c8557e43fc4a9af6873255bb73deef55
#
_entry.id   c8557e43fc4a9af6873255bb73deef55
#
_cell.length_a   1.000
_cell.length_b   1.000
_cell.length_c   1.000
_cell.angle_alpha   90.00
_cell.angle_beta   90.00
_cell.angle_gamma   90.00
#
_symmetry.space_group_name_H-M   'P 1'
#
loop_
_entity.id
_entity.type
_entity.pdbx_description
1 polymer ?
#
loop_
_entity_poly.entity_id
_entity_poly.type
_entity_poly.pdbx_seq_one_letter_code
_entity_poly.pdbx_strand_id
1 'polypeptide(L)'
;KWHLANDMIPDSPTPDHYAFDTYGAFNCAGEQMPYHEDSMHAVNFIKKCNNEKKPFYINLWIHEPHTPFHTQPKYMWRFRNLEEKDQIYASVLSHADDRIGEILDALDELEIADNTVVIFSSDNGPARPSKPGELKLSYDTATGAGWGINGARGVTGGRKGYKGALMEG
;
A
#
# COMPACT_ATOMS: atom_id res chain seq x y z
N LYS A 1 -0.41 2.64 6.74
CA LYS A 1 -0.08 3.97 7.32
C LYS A 1 0.33 3.81 8.77
N TRP A 2 1.50 4.31 9.14
CA TRP A 2 1.95 4.24 10.53
C TRP A 2 1.17 5.18 11.45
N HIS A 3 1.06 6.44 11.13
CA HIS A 3 0.29 7.50 11.81
C HIS A 3 0.43 7.59 13.36
N LEU A 4 1.37 6.87 13.95
CA LEU A 4 1.78 7.08 15.36
C LEU A 4 2.90 8.13 15.47
N ALA A 5 3.43 8.54 14.34
CA ALA A 5 4.32 9.68 14.18
C ALA A 5 3.88 10.47 12.94
N ASN A 6 4.14 11.76 12.95
CA ASN A 6 3.80 12.62 11.82
C ASN A 6 4.94 12.60 10.80
N ASP A 7 4.76 11.88 9.70
CA ASP A 7 5.67 11.88 8.55
C ASP A 7 7.17 11.84 8.93
N MET A 8 7.99 12.57 8.22
CA MET A 8 9.44 12.64 8.41
C MET A 8 9.84 13.66 9.49
N ILE A 9 9.13 13.75 10.58
CA ILE A 9 9.51 14.63 11.70
C ILE A 9 10.75 14.04 12.38
N PRO A 10 11.86 14.77 12.44
CA PRO A 10 13.00 14.39 13.27
C PRO A 10 12.53 14.10 14.70
N ASP A 11 13.12 13.11 15.34
CA ASP A 11 12.81 12.70 16.73
C ASP A 11 11.46 12.00 16.93
N SER A 12 10.69 11.75 15.90
CA SER A 12 9.50 10.90 16.02
C SER A 12 9.90 9.46 16.31
N PRO A 13 9.21 8.78 17.26
CA PRO A 13 9.50 7.38 17.56
C PRO A 13 9.32 6.48 16.32
N THR A 14 10.31 5.68 16.04
CA THR A 14 10.29 4.67 14.98
C THR A 14 9.55 3.40 15.42
N PRO A 15 9.13 2.51 14.52
CA PRO A 15 8.37 1.31 14.86
C PRO A 15 9.01 0.38 15.90
N ASP A 16 10.34 0.35 16.01
CA ASP A 16 11.06 -0.43 17.02
C ASP A 16 10.76 0.03 18.46
N HIS A 17 10.40 1.30 18.66
CA HIS A 17 9.91 1.79 19.97
C HIS A 17 8.55 1.17 20.38
N TYR A 18 7.88 0.54 19.44
CA TYR A 18 6.56 -0.09 19.64
C TYR A 18 6.64 -1.62 19.54
N ALA A 19 7.78 -2.20 19.89
CA ALA A 19 8.03 -3.64 19.93
C ALA A 19 8.01 -4.36 18.57
N PHE A 20 8.32 -3.66 17.49
CA PHE A 20 8.66 -4.31 16.22
C PHE A 20 10.15 -4.59 16.16
N ASP A 21 10.54 -5.81 15.84
CA ASP A 21 11.95 -6.22 15.71
C ASP A 21 12.63 -5.57 14.51
N THR A 22 11.89 -5.38 13.43
CA THR A 22 12.35 -4.75 12.19
C THR A 22 11.22 -3.99 11.53
N TYR A 23 11.57 -3.01 10.73
CA TYR A 23 10.60 -2.30 9.91
C TYR A 23 11.24 -1.81 8.61
N GLY A 24 10.41 -1.58 7.60
CA GLY A 24 10.76 -0.81 6.42
C GLY A 24 9.70 0.27 6.24
N ALA A 25 10.11 1.48 5.96
CA ALA A 25 9.18 2.59 5.80
C ALA A 25 9.69 3.57 4.74
N PHE A 26 8.80 4.30 4.10
CA PHE A 26 9.14 5.31 3.09
C PHE A 26 8.55 6.66 3.41
N ASN A 27 8.00 6.98 4.41
CA ASN A 27 7.46 8.31 4.78
C ASN A 27 7.40 8.47 6.30
N CYS A 28 8.51 8.19 6.95
CA CYS A 28 8.68 8.39 8.39
C CYS A 28 10.13 8.71 8.73
N ALA A 29 10.39 9.00 10.00
CA ALA A 29 11.76 9.11 10.51
C ALA A 29 12.48 7.75 10.43
N GLY A 30 13.78 7.77 10.25
CA GLY A 30 14.62 6.58 10.18
C GLY A 30 15.03 6.20 8.76
N GLU A 31 15.45 4.95 8.60
CA GLU A 31 15.86 4.43 7.30
C GLU A 31 14.66 4.30 6.35
N GLN A 32 14.82 4.85 5.16
CA GLN A 32 13.76 4.86 4.13
C GLN A 32 13.94 3.66 3.19
N MET A 33 12.84 3.02 2.84
CA MET A 33 12.81 2.07 1.73
C MET A 33 12.01 2.65 0.55
N PRO A 34 12.30 2.25 -0.70
CA PRO A 34 11.43 2.58 -1.83
C PRO A 34 10.02 2.03 -1.61
N TYR A 35 9.00 2.86 -1.83
CA TYR A 35 7.61 2.53 -1.50
C TYR A 35 7.07 1.28 -2.22
N HIS A 36 7.63 0.91 -3.35
CA HIS A 36 7.22 -0.25 -4.15
C HIS A 36 8.01 -1.54 -3.82
N GLU A 37 8.86 -1.52 -2.80
CA GLU A 37 9.67 -2.67 -2.37
C GLU A 37 9.12 -3.35 -1.12
N ASP A 38 7.97 -2.93 -0.61
CA ASP A 38 7.36 -3.43 0.60
C ASP A 38 7.05 -4.94 0.55
N SER A 39 6.55 -5.46 -0.59
CA SER A 39 6.33 -6.91 -0.77
C SER A 39 7.64 -7.70 -0.74
N MET A 40 8.68 -7.21 -1.40
CA MET A 40 10.00 -7.84 -1.37
C MET A 40 10.58 -7.88 0.04
N HIS A 41 10.46 -6.80 0.81
CA HIS A 41 10.88 -6.78 2.22
C HIS A 41 10.10 -7.79 3.05
N ALA A 42 8.77 -7.89 2.86
CA ALA A 42 7.94 -8.87 3.55
C ALA A 42 8.34 -10.31 3.20
N VAL A 43 8.53 -10.63 1.91
CA VAL A 43 8.97 -11.95 1.45
C VAL A 43 10.33 -12.32 2.01
N ASN A 44 11.29 -11.40 2.01
CA ASN A 44 12.62 -11.63 2.57
C ASN A 44 12.56 -11.90 4.08
N PHE A 45 11.70 -11.17 4.80
CA PHE A 45 11.50 -11.39 6.24
C PHE A 45 10.86 -12.76 6.51
N ILE A 46 9.84 -13.15 5.74
CA ILE A 46 9.21 -14.49 5.84
C ILE A 46 10.25 -15.58 5.62
N LYS A 47 11.04 -15.50 4.54
CA LYS A 47 12.10 -16.46 4.23
C LYS A 47 13.14 -16.57 5.36
N LYS A 48 13.54 -15.44 5.92
CA LYS A 48 14.46 -15.40 7.07
C LYS A 48 13.87 -16.12 8.28
N CYS A 49 12.63 -15.77 8.68
CA CYS A 49 11.98 -16.38 9.83
C CYS A 49 11.78 -17.90 9.63
N ASN A 50 11.39 -18.34 8.44
CA ASN A 50 11.24 -19.75 8.11
C ASN A 50 12.56 -20.51 8.24
N ASN A 51 13.66 -19.95 7.71
CA ASN A 51 15.00 -20.55 7.85
C ASN A 51 15.45 -20.65 9.31
N GLU A 52 15.11 -19.66 10.12
CA GLU A 52 15.42 -19.62 11.56
C GLU A 52 14.41 -20.41 12.40
N LYS A 53 13.39 -21.00 11.80
CA LYS A 53 12.27 -21.69 12.45
C LYS A 53 11.60 -20.85 13.54
N LYS A 54 11.44 -19.57 13.28
CA LYS A 54 10.80 -18.60 14.17
C LYS A 54 9.41 -18.24 13.67
N PRO A 55 8.42 -18.12 14.57
CA PRO A 55 7.14 -17.50 14.19
C PRO A 55 7.35 -16.05 13.81
N PHE A 56 6.46 -15.52 12.98
CA PHE A 56 6.50 -14.12 12.58
C PHE A 56 5.11 -13.47 12.65
N TYR A 57 5.12 -12.17 12.80
CA TYR A 57 3.98 -11.28 12.61
C TYR A 57 4.41 -10.15 11.67
N ILE A 58 3.64 -9.93 10.61
CA ILE A 58 3.88 -8.85 9.66
C ILE A 58 2.64 -7.97 9.60
N ASN A 59 2.85 -6.68 9.76
CA ASN A 59 1.84 -5.67 9.51
C ASN A 59 2.26 -4.87 8.28
N LEU A 60 1.65 -5.17 7.14
CA LEU A 60 2.00 -4.60 5.86
C LEU A 60 0.98 -3.55 5.43
N TRP A 61 1.42 -2.33 5.23
CA TRP A 61 0.59 -1.20 4.81
C TRP A 61 1.04 -0.67 3.45
N ILE A 62 0.55 -1.30 2.41
CA ILE A 62 0.87 -0.89 1.04
C ILE A 62 0.38 0.53 0.75
N HIS A 63 1.10 1.23 -0.14
CA HIS A 63 0.79 2.62 -0.50
C HIS A 63 -0.51 2.73 -1.30
N GLU A 64 -0.70 1.84 -2.26
CA GLU A 64 -1.84 1.87 -3.17
C GLU A 64 -3.17 1.53 -2.44
N PRO A 65 -4.27 2.14 -2.85
CA PRO A 65 -4.42 3.12 -3.93
C PRO A 65 -4.35 4.58 -3.46
N HIS A 66 -3.41 4.95 -2.61
CA HIS A 66 -3.21 6.35 -2.21
C HIS A 66 -2.46 7.15 -3.29
N THR A 67 -2.77 8.42 -3.43
CA THR A 67 -2.03 9.35 -4.30
C THR A 67 -0.65 9.70 -3.70
N PRO A 68 0.35 10.04 -4.53
CA PRO A 68 0.35 10.03 -6.00
C PRO A 68 0.31 8.62 -6.57
N PHE A 69 -0.37 8.43 -7.70
CA PHE A 69 -0.47 7.14 -8.37
C PHE A 69 0.74 6.89 -9.26
N HIS A 70 1.48 5.85 -8.98
CA HIS A 70 2.66 5.45 -9.74
C HIS A 70 2.32 4.28 -10.67
N THR A 71 2.03 4.63 -11.91
CA THR A 71 1.65 3.65 -12.93
C THR A 71 2.88 3.00 -13.57
N GLN A 72 2.72 1.78 -14.04
CA GLN A 72 3.72 1.09 -14.84
C GLN A 72 3.14 0.71 -16.22
N PRO A 73 3.95 0.72 -17.30
CA PRO A 73 3.47 0.48 -18.64
C PRO A 73 2.71 -0.83 -18.82
N LYS A 74 3.15 -1.93 -18.18
CA LYS A 74 2.48 -3.24 -18.28
C LYS A 74 1.05 -3.21 -17.75
N TYR A 75 0.82 -2.49 -16.66
CA TYR A 75 -0.52 -2.37 -16.08
C TYR A 75 -1.38 -1.36 -16.84
N MET A 76 -0.81 -0.25 -17.29
CA MET A 76 -1.51 0.70 -18.16
C MET A 76 -2.00 0.02 -19.43
N TRP A 77 -1.17 -0.82 -20.08
CA TRP A 77 -1.56 -1.59 -21.25
C TRP A 77 -2.73 -2.56 -20.98
N ARG A 78 -2.78 -3.20 -19.82
CA ARG A 78 -3.85 -4.12 -19.41
C ARG A 78 -5.22 -3.45 -19.45
N PHE A 79 -5.29 -2.17 -19.10
CA PHE A 79 -6.53 -1.39 -19.00
C PHE A 79 -6.69 -0.32 -20.08
N ARG A 80 -6.00 -0.48 -21.21
CA ARG A 80 -5.98 0.50 -22.32
C ARG A 80 -7.35 0.85 -22.93
N ASN A 81 -8.38 0.09 -22.64
CA ASN A 81 -9.75 0.32 -23.12
C ASN A 81 -10.60 1.16 -22.16
N LEU A 82 -10.05 1.50 -20.98
CA LEU A 82 -10.72 2.37 -20.02
C LEU A 82 -10.38 3.85 -20.29
N GLU A 83 -11.20 4.76 -19.79
CA GLU A 83 -10.84 6.16 -19.71
C GLU A 83 -9.57 6.35 -18.90
N GLU A 84 -8.76 7.36 -19.23
CA GLU A 84 -7.42 7.56 -18.65
C GLU A 84 -7.40 7.54 -17.12
N LYS A 85 -8.37 8.17 -16.47
CA LYS A 85 -8.47 8.19 -14.99
C LYS A 85 -8.71 6.79 -14.40
N ASP A 86 -9.60 6.05 -15.02
CA ASP A 86 -9.92 4.70 -14.59
C ASP A 86 -8.81 3.73 -14.95
N GLN A 87 -8.15 3.93 -16.08
CA GLN A 87 -6.95 3.20 -16.48
C GLN A 87 -5.83 3.37 -15.46
N ILE A 88 -5.54 4.62 -15.03
CA ILE A 88 -4.52 4.90 -14.02
C ILE A 88 -4.87 4.21 -12.70
N TYR A 89 -6.11 4.36 -12.23
CA TYR A 89 -6.55 3.77 -10.97
C TYR A 89 -6.50 2.24 -11.00
N ALA A 90 -7.03 1.62 -12.06
CA ALA A 90 -6.99 0.17 -12.23
C ALA A 90 -5.56 -0.37 -12.35
N SER A 91 -4.65 0.40 -12.98
CA SER A 91 -3.25 0.01 -13.11
C SER A 91 -2.52 -0.07 -11.77
N VAL A 92 -2.74 0.90 -10.88
CA VAL A 92 -2.10 0.86 -9.56
C VAL A 92 -2.69 -0.21 -8.67
N LEU A 93 -4.00 -0.46 -8.75
CA LEU A 93 -4.62 -1.57 -8.03
C LEU A 93 -4.09 -2.93 -8.51
N SER A 94 -3.95 -3.11 -9.83
CA SER A 94 -3.40 -4.35 -10.38
C SER A 94 -1.93 -4.55 -10.00
N HIS A 95 -1.17 -3.47 -9.86
CA HIS A 95 0.20 -3.54 -9.35
C HIS A 95 0.24 -3.97 -7.88
N ALA A 96 -0.64 -3.40 -7.05
CA ALA A 96 -0.75 -3.80 -5.64
C ALA A 96 -1.17 -5.28 -5.50
N ASP A 97 -2.10 -5.74 -6.33
CA ASP A 97 -2.57 -7.12 -6.36
C ASP A 97 -1.44 -8.10 -6.70
N ASP A 98 -0.64 -7.81 -7.75
CA ASP A 98 0.53 -8.62 -8.09
C ASP A 98 1.53 -8.71 -6.91
N ARG A 99 1.78 -7.61 -6.18
CA ARG A 99 2.68 -7.60 -5.02
C ARG A 99 2.14 -8.38 -3.81
N ILE A 100 0.83 -8.37 -3.62
CA ILE A 100 0.19 -9.24 -2.61
C ILE A 100 0.34 -10.70 -3.05
N GLY A 101 0.17 -10.99 -4.35
CA GLY A 101 0.40 -12.31 -4.93
C GLY A 101 1.80 -12.83 -4.62
N GLU A 102 2.86 -12.03 -4.79
CA GLU A 102 4.24 -12.40 -4.46
C GLU A 102 4.41 -12.90 -3.01
N ILE A 103 3.66 -12.32 -2.07
CA ILE A 103 3.71 -12.75 -0.66
C ILE A 103 2.99 -14.07 -0.48
N LEU A 104 1.82 -14.23 -1.10
CA LEU A 104 1.06 -15.48 -1.02
C LEU A 104 1.81 -16.63 -1.68
N ASP A 105 2.39 -16.39 -2.86
CA ASP A 105 3.23 -17.36 -3.55
C ASP A 105 4.43 -17.78 -2.68
N ALA A 106 5.05 -16.85 -1.97
CA ALA A 106 6.15 -17.18 -1.06
C ALA A 106 5.71 -18.06 0.12
N LEU A 107 4.50 -17.90 0.64
CA LEU A 107 3.96 -18.79 1.69
C LEU A 107 3.73 -20.19 1.15
N ASP A 108 3.23 -20.31 -0.08
CA ASP A 108 3.01 -21.60 -0.75
C ASP A 108 4.34 -22.29 -1.09
N GLU A 109 5.30 -21.55 -1.68
CA GLU A 109 6.64 -22.05 -2.02
C GLU A 109 7.42 -22.58 -0.80
N LEU A 110 7.19 -21.97 0.37
CA LEU A 110 7.82 -22.36 1.63
C LEU A 110 7.04 -23.46 2.38
N GLU A 111 5.90 -23.89 1.84
CA GLU A 111 5.00 -24.88 2.44
C GLU A 111 4.52 -24.49 3.85
N ILE A 112 4.29 -23.20 4.10
CA ILE A 112 3.83 -22.65 5.38
C ILE A 112 2.45 -21.99 5.30
N ALA A 113 1.81 -21.98 4.14
CA ALA A 113 0.50 -21.34 3.96
C ALA A 113 -0.56 -21.89 4.92
N ASP A 114 -0.62 -23.20 5.11
CA ASP A 114 -1.58 -23.87 6.02
C ASP A 114 -1.36 -23.52 7.50
N ASN A 115 -0.20 -22.98 7.85
CA ASN A 115 0.16 -22.55 9.20
C ASN A 115 0.26 -21.04 9.35
N THR A 116 -0.25 -20.29 8.38
CA THR A 116 -0.18 -18.82 8.35
C THR A 116 -1.57 -18.22 8.20
N VAL A 117 -1.95 -17.34 9.11
CA VAL A 117 -3.19 -16.56 8.97
C VAL A 117 -2.89 -15.29 8.19
N VAL A 118 -3.56 -15.12 7.06
CA VAL A 118 -3.50 -13.91 6.24
C VAL A 118 -4.79 -13.12 6.41
N ILE A 119 -4.68 -11.88 6.85
CA ILE A 119 -5.82 -10.96 6.99
C ILE A 119 -5.63 -9.82 5.99
N PHE A 120 -6.57 -9.68 5.08
CA PHE A 120 -6.62 -8.58 4.12
C PHE A 120 -7.78 -7.65 4.43
N SER A 121 -7.50 -6.36 4.54
CA SER A 121 -8.51 -5.34 4.83
C SER A 121 -8.12 -4.00 4.24
N SER A 122 -9.12 -3.17 3.95
CA SER A 122 -8.91 -1.76 3.68
C SER A 122 -8.74 -0.99 5.01
N ASP A 123 -7.88 0.02 5.02
CA ASP A 123 -7.70 0.90 6.19
C ASP A 123 -8.86 1.90 6.36
N ASN A 124 -9.48 2.28 5.25
CA ASN A 124 -10.64 3.18 5.22
C ASN A 124 -11.36 3.08 3.88
N GLY A 125 -12.53 3.69 3.80
CA GLY A 125 -13.27 3.86 2.56
C GLY A 125 -12.60 4.81 1.57
N PRO A 126 -13.14 4.96 0.36
CA PRO A 126 -12.61 5.85 -0.66
C PRO A 126 -12.62 7.30 -0.20
N ALA A 127 -11.67 8.08 -0.68
CA ALA A 127 -11.68 9.52 -0.45
C ALA A 127 -12.96 10.15 -1.03
N ARG A 128 -13.46 11.19 -0.35
CA ARG A 128 -14.62 11.93 -0.85
C ARG A 128 -14.35 12.41 -2.29
N PRO A 129 -15.30 12.18 -3.21
CA PRO A 129 -15.18 12.77 -4.54
C PRO A 129 -15.05 14.27 -4.42
N SER A 130 -13.92 14.82 -4.82
CA SER A 130 -13.78 16.24 -5.03
C SER A 130 -14.38 16.60 -6.39
N LYS A 131 -14.56 17.89 -6.66
CA LYS A 131 -15.06 18.34 -7.97
C LYS A 131 -14.30 17.65 -9.09
N PRO A 132 -14.96 17.31 -10.22
CA PRO A 132 -14.27 16.72 -11.36
C PRO A 132 -13.04 17.55 -11.68
N GLY A 133 -11.88 16.99 -11.44
CA GLY A 133 -10.61 17.66 -11.63
C GLY A 133 -9.84 17.03 -12.78
N GLU A 134 -8.99 17.83 -13.37
CA GLU A 134 -8.03 17.34 -14.35
C GLU A 134 -7.01 16.43 -13.66
N LEU A 135 -6.51 15.46 -14.40
CA LEU A 135 -5.34 14.71 -14.01
C LEU A 135 -4.17 15.67 -13.84
N LYS A 136 -3.55 15.64 -12.68
CA LYS A 136 -2.37 16.45 -12.40
C LYS A 136 -1.22 15.55 -12.02
N LEU A 137 -0.05 15.85 -12.57
CA LEU A 137 1.18 15.32 -12.01
C LEU A 137 1.35 15.93 -10.63
N SER A 138 1.49 15.11 -9.62
CA SER A 138 1.80 15.51 -8.26
C SER A 138 3.16 15.00 -7.84
N TYR A 139 3.72 15.57 -6.82
CA TYR A 139 5.01 15.17 -6.27
C TYR A 139 4.88 14.95 -4.78
N ASP A 140 5.42 13.85 -4.33
CA ASP A 140 5.57 13.52 -2.92
C ASP A 140 7.06 13.32 -2.62
N THR A 141 7.54 13.80 -1.49
CA THR A 141 8.95 13.75 -1.13
C THR A 141 9.47 12.33 -0.92
N ALA A 142 8.60 11.41 -0.53
CA ALA A 142 8.96 10.02 -0.28
C ALA A 142 8.81 9.15 -1.52
N THR A 143 7.79 9.39 -2.35
CA THR A 143 7.45 8.52 -3.48
C THR A 143 7.77 9.12 -4.84
N GLY A 144 8.13 10.40 -4.90
CA GLY A 144 8.46 11.08 -6.15
C GLY A 144 7.23 11.53 -6.95
N ALA A 145 7.43 11.76 -8.24
CA ALA A 145 6.37 12.21 -9.13
C ALA A 145 5.38 11.09 -9.47
N GLY A 146 4.10 11.39 -9.42
CA GLY A 146 3.03 10.47 -9.79
C GLY A 146 1.74 11.23 -10.15
N TRP A 147 0.70 10.49 -10.50
CA TRP A 147 -0.57 11.08 -10.89
C TRP A 147 -1.43 11.38 -9.66
N GLY A 148 -1.72 12.65 -9.43
CA GLY A 148 -2.75 13.09 -8.48
C GLY A 148 -4.09 13.17 -9.19
N ILE A 149 -5.09 12.44 -8.72
CA ILE A 149 -6.45 12.53 -9.23
C ILE A 149 -7.31 13.26 -8.21
N ASN A 150 -7.90 14.37 -8.61
CA ASN A 150 -8.94 15.02 -7.82
C ASN A 150 -10.23 14.21 -7.93
N GLY A 151 -10.61 13.56 -6.85
CA GLY A 151 -11.78 12.72 -6.73
C GLY A 151 -11.45 11.23 -6.63
N ALA A 152 -12.11 10.59 -5.71
CA ALA A 152 -11.98 9.15 -5.51
C ALA A 152 -12.63 8.39 -6.67
N ARG A 153 -12.00 7.31 -7.10
CA ARG A 153 -12.56 6.35 -8.04
C ARG A 153 -13.19 5.14 -7.35
N GLY A 154 -12.80 4.91 -6.11
CA GLY A 154 -13.41 3.87 -5.29
C GLY A 154 -14.86 4.19 -4.94
N VAL A 155 -15.64 3.15 -4.73
CA VAL A 155 -17.04 3.24 -4.29
C VAL A 155 -17.23 2.42 -3.02
N THR A 156 -18.16 2.85 -2.18
CA THR A 156 -18.42 2.22 -0.87
C THR A 156 -19.29 0.97 -0.95
N GLY A 157 -19.72 0.54 -2.14
CA GLY A 157 -20.62 -0.59 -2.30
C GLY A 157 -22.02 -0.37 -1.68
N GLY A 158 -22.49 0.87 -1.65
CA GLY A 158 -23.78 1.25 -1.07
C GLY A 158 -23.73 1.62 0.42
N ARG A 159 -22.56 1.52 1.08
CA ARG A 159 -22.38 2.00 2.46
C ARG A 159 -22.35 3.51 2.49
N LYS A 160 -22.73 4.11 3.61
CA LYS A 160 -22.70 5.56 3.79
C LYS A 160 -21.30 6.00 4.22
N GLY A 161 -20.88 7.15 3.73
CA GLY A 161 -19.66 7.79 4.15
C GLY A 161 -18.54 7.77 3.12
N TYR A 162 -17.36 8.07 3.59
CA TYR A 162 -16.11 8.17 2.81
C TYR A 162 -14.95 8.31 3.80
N LYS A 163 -13.72 8.23 3.34
CA LYS A 163 -12.53 8.44 4.17
C LYS A 163 -12.65 9.71 5.02
N GLY A 164 -12.52 9.55 6.33
CA GLY A 164 -12.64 10.62 7.31
C GLY A 164 -14.05 10.92 7.80
N ALA A 165 -15.08 10.24 7.30
CA ALA A 165 -16.41 10.27 7.88
C ALA A 165 -16.54 9.26 9.03
N LEU A 166 -17.43 9.54 9.99
CA LEU A 166 -17.74 8.64 11.11
C LEU A 166 -18.85 7.64 10.71
N MET A 167 -18.65 6.96 9.58
CA MET A 167 -19.60 6.01 9.01
C MET A 167 -18.83 4.82 8.43
N GLU A 168 -19.60 3.79 7.99
CA GLU A 168 -19.07 2.51 7.53
C GLU A 168 -18.46 2.50 6.12
N GLY A 169 -18.51 3.61 5.39
CA GLY A 169 -18.01 3.75 4.00
C GLY A 169 -16.73 4.53 3.85
#